data_2ff82385fd1462ac0d06bbf040bd64d4
#
_entry.id   2ff82385fd1462ac0d06bbf040bd64d4
#
_cell.length_a   1.000
_cell.length_b   1.000
_cell.length_c   1.000
_cell.angle_alpha   90.00
_cell.angle_beta   90.00
_cell.angle_gamma   90.00
#
_symmetry.space_group_name_H-M   'P 1'
#
loop_
_entity.id
_entity.type
_entity.pdbx_description
1 polymer ?
#
loop_
_entity_poly.entity_id
_entity_poly.type
_entity_poly.pdbx_seq_one_letter_code
_entity_poly.pdbx_strand_id
1 'polypeptide(L)'
;MLLVMASHPHVDPCDYSKVVQKLRDFFLKKNYNEVHTQSRLSILAACEDPETIATFTYGGQVWPLPQTGQMWLEYELLRNPEAEGFFSVGTSFRNEPNPVPGRHEKIFPMFEFEIKGGLDKLLEMERELLEHLGFGAKESFPGDDYDNISKHYGVDELENEHEDLLCKEHGPVYFIEMFPNKTSPFWNMRQSPTRKGLANKVDVIL
;
A
#
# COMPACT_ATOMS: atom_id res chain seq x y z
N MET A 1 0.85 29.77 25.48
CA MET A 1 0.22 28.69 24.65
C MET A 1 1.26 27.62 24.46
N LEU A 2 1.29 26.59 25.33
CA LEU A 2 2.21 25.46 25.18
C LEU A 2 1.70 24.65 23.96
N LEU A 3 2.46 24.67 22.87
CA LEU A 3 2.29 23.67 21.82
C LEU A 3 2.66 22.32 22.46
N VAL A 4 1.66 21.51 22.78
CA VAL A 4 1.89 20.09 23.03
C VAL A 4 2.31 19.54 21.68
N MET A 5 3.61 19.41 21.46
CA MET A 5 4.14 18.63 20.35
C MET A 5 3.71 17.19 20.63
N ALA A 6 2.67 16.72 19.94
CA ALA A 6 2.44 15.29 19.85
C ALA A 6 3.76 14.69 19.38
N SER A 7 4.26 13.67 20.09
CA SER A 7 5.45 12.94 19.66
C SER A 7 5.11 12.20 18.38
N HIS A 8 5.38 12.82 17.24
CA HIS A 8 5.37 12.09 15.98
C HIS A 8 6.52 11.09 16.02
N PRO A 9 6.33 9.86 15.61
CA PRO A 9 7.42 8.91 15.48
C PRO A 9 8.47 9.53 14.56
N HIS A 10 9.68 9.61 15.08
CA HIS A 10 10.79 10.18 14.33
C HIS A 10 11.31 9.14 13.37
N VAL A 11 11.09 9.34 12.09
CA VAL A 11 11.74 8.55 11.04
C VAL A 11 13.18 9.02 10.94
N ASP A 12 14.15 8.13 11.21
CA ASP A 12 15.56 8.45 11.05
C ASP A 12 15.86 8.82 9.59
N PRO A 13 16.41 10.02 9.30
CA PRO A 13 16.60 10.49 7.95
C PRO A 13 17.62 9.66 7.15
N CYS A 14 18.59 9.03 7.82
CA CYS A 14 19.57 8.17 7.17
C CYS A 14 18.94 6.85 6.74
N ASP A 15 18.10 6.26 7.56
CA ASP A 15 17.40 5.02 7.24
C ASP A 15 16.31 5.26 6.21
N TYR A 16 15.55 6.34 6.33
CA TYR A 16 14.62 6.78 5.28
C TYR A 16 15.33 6.90 3.93
N SER A 17 16.47 7.61 3.89
CA SER A 17 17.23 7.80 2.66
C SER A 17 17.69 6.48 2.05
N LYS A 18 18.19 5.54 2.87
CA LYS A 18 18.63 4.21 2.40
C LYS A 18 17.48 3.41 1.80
N VAL A 19 16.32 3.38 2.49
CA VAL A 19 15.14 2.63 2.03
C VAL A 19 14.63 3.21 0.72
N VAL A 20 14.41 4.53 0.66
CA VAL A 20 13.89 5.18 -0.55
C VAL A 20 14.84 5.03 -1.74
N GLN A 21 16.16 5.10 -1.53
CA GLN A 21 17.12 4.85 -2.60
C GLN A 21 17.06 3.41 -3.11
N LYS A 22 16.97 2.43 -2.23
CA LYS A 22 16.80 1.02 -2.64
C LYS A 22 15.51 0.80 -3.44
N LEU A 23 14.40 1.40 -3.00
CA LEU A 23 13.14 1.34 -3.72
C LEU A 23 13.27 1.95 -5.13
N ARG A 24 13.81 3.17 -5.23
CA ARG A 24 14.07 3.82 -6.53
C ARG A 24 14.97 2.97 -7.42
N ASP A 25 16.07 2.45 -6.90
CA ASP A 25 17.01 1.62 -7.65
C ASP A 25 16.33 0.37 -8.25
N PHE A 26 15.43 -0.26 -7.49
CA PHE A 26 14.69 -1.41 -7.96
C PHE A 26 13.80 -1.07 -9.17
N PHE A 27 12.99 -0.03 -9.06
CA PHE A 27 12.06 0.35 -10.12
C PHE A 27 12.75 0.97 -11.34
N LEU A 28 13.78 1.78 -11.13
CA LEU A 28 14.58 2.36 -12.23
C LEU A 28 15.32 1.28 -13.04
N LYS A 29 15.86 0.23 -12.39
CA LYS A 29 16.46 -0.93 -13.09
C LYS A 29 15.47 -1.70 -13.95
N LYS A 30 14.18 -1.62 -13.63
CA LYS A 30 13.09 -2.23 -14.41
C LYS A 30 12.51 -1.25 -15.45
N ASN A 31 13.14 -0.11 -15.70
CA ASN A 31 12.70 0.95 -16.62
C ASN A 31 11.35 1.60 -16.25
N TYR A 32 11.05 1.70 -14.95
CA TYR A 32 9.89 2.44 -14.49
C TYR A 32 10.24 3.92 -14.33
N ASN A 33 9.25 4.78 -14.53
CA ASN A 33 9.43 6.23 -14.43
C ASN A 33 8.87 6.75 -13.11
N GLU A 34 9.61 7.64 -12.44
CA GLU A 34 9.13 8.31 -11.23
C GLU A 34 8.17 9.45 -11.60
N VAL A 35 7.02 9.53 -10.92
CA VAL A 35 6.03 10.59 -11.07
C VAL A 35 5.97 11.42 -9.80
N HIS A 36 5.97 12.75 -9.95
CA HIS A 36 5.79 13.67 -8.84
C HIS A 36 4.30 13.98 -8.64
N THR A 37 3.64 13.25 -7.76
CA THR A 37 2.18 13.34 -7.54
C THR A 37 1.76 14.54 -6.69
N GLN A 38 2.60 15.03 -5.77
CA GLN A 38 2.30 16.16 -4.88
C GLN A 38 2.14 17.50 -5.57
N SER A 39 2.65 17.66 -6.78
CA SER A 39 2.45 18.88 -7.57
C SER A 39 1.04 19.00 -8.18
N ARG A 40 0.23 17.97 -8.02
CA ARG A 40 -1.11 17.87 -8.57
C ARG A 40 -2.15 18.00 -7.46
N LEU A 41 -3.26 18.67 -7.76
CA LEU A 41 -4.40 18.70 -6.84
C LEU A 41 -4.93 17.29 -6.65
N SER A 42 -5.35 16.99 -5.41
CA SER A 42 -5.81 15.67 -5.07
C SER A 42 -7.04 15.27 -5.90
N ILE A 43 -7.01 14.05 -6.38
CA ILE A 43 -8.16 13.34 -6.92
C ILE A 43 -8.40 12.19 -5.96
N LEU A 44 -9.64 12.05 -5.49
CA LEU A 44 -10.01 10.91 -4.64
C LEU A 44 -9.94 9.62 -5.45
N ALA A 45 -9.19 8.66 -4.95
CA ALA A 45 -9.12 7.33 -5.53
C ALA A 45 -10.18 6.41 -4.90
N ALA A 46 -10.54 5.37 -5.64
CA ALA A 46 -11.47 4.36 -5.14
C ALA A 46 -10.95 3.58 -3.91
N CYS A 47 -9.63 3.60 -3.71
CA CYS A 47 -8.96 2.98 -2.57
C CYS A 47 -8.80 3.94 -1.37
N GLU A 48 -9.31 5.16 -1.44
CA GLU A 48 -9.31 6.08 -0.31
C GLU A 48 -10.54 5.86 0.57
N ASP A 49 -10.32 5.95 1.88
CA ASP A 49 -11.41 5.91 2.85
C ASP A 49 -12.06 7.30 2.95
N PRO A 50 -13.32 7.46 2.52
CA PRO A 50 -14.00 8.75 2.54
C PRO A 50 -14.22 9.31 3.95
N GLU A 51 -14.21 8.46 5.00
CA GLU A 51 -14.42 8.90 6.38
C GLU A 51 -13.15 9.52 6.99
N THR A 52 -12.00 9.25 6.42
CA THR A 52 -10.70 9.71 6.92
C THR A 52 -10.05 10.79 6.04
N ILE A 53 -10.81 11.38 5.12
CA ILE A 53 -10.32 12.44 4.25
C ILE A 53 -9.99 13.70 5.06
N ALA A 54 -8.74 14.14 5.00
CA ALA A 54 -8.33 15.47 5.45
C ALA A 54 -8.49 16.49 4.33
N THR A 55 -8.81 17.73 4.65
CA THR A 55 -8.98 18.79 3.66
C THR A 55 -8.13 20.01 3.99
N PHE A 56 -7.81 20.81 2.96
CA PHE A 56 -7.15 22.10 3.11
C PHE A 56 -7.79 23.16 2.20
N THR A 57 -7.62 24.42 2.54
CA THR A 57 -8.11 25.53 1.72
C THR A 57 -6.96 26.13 0.93
N TYR A 58 -7.13 26.20 -0.39
CA TYR A 58 -6.17 26.81 -1.30
C TYR A 58 -6.90 27.51 -2.46
N GLY A 59 -6.48 28.74 -2.78
CA GLY A 59 -7.11 29.52 -3.84
C GLY A 59 -8.61 29.80 -3.63
N GLY A 60 -9.07 29.89 -2.40
CA GLY A 60 -10.47 30.10 -2.05
C GLY A 60 -11.37 28.85 -2.18
N GLN A 61 -10.79 27.70 -2.43
CA GLN A 61 -11.50 26.44 -2.55
C GLN A 61 -10.99 25.41 -1.53
N VAL A 62 -11.84 24.47 -1.16
CA VAL A 62 -11.49 23.35 -0.27
C VAL A 62 -11.09 22.15 -1.13
N TRP A 63 -9.93 21.58 -0.81
CA TRP A 63 -9.35 20.45 -1.51
C TRP A 63 -9.08 19.30 -0.54
N PRO A 64 -9.24 18.05 -0.95
CA PRO A 64 -8.78 16.93 -0.15
C PRO A 64 -7.25 16.84 -0.17
N LEU A 65 -6.65 16.46 0.96
CA LEU A 65 -5.27 15.99 1.02
C LEU A 65 -5.21 14.54 0.53
N PRO A 66 -4.18 14.14 -0.21
CA PRO A 66 -4.11 12.81 -0.79
C PRO A 66 -3.88 11.74 0.28
N GLN A 67 -4.61 10.65 0.21
CA GLN A 67 -4.29 9.41 0.93
C GLN A 67 -3.35 8.53 0.10
N THR A 68 -3.40 8.67 -1.23
CA THR A 68 -2.60 7.91 -2.21
C THR A 68 -2.32 8.76 -3.45
N GLY A 69 -1.25 8.43 -4.15
CA GLY A 69 -0.94 8.96 -5.49
C GLY A 69 -1.42 8.04 -6.63
N GLN A 70 -2.09 6.95 -6.33
CA GLN A 70 -2.43 5.87 -7.27
C GLN A 70 -3.13 6.38 -8.53
N MET A 71 -4.16 7.23 -8.41
CA MET A 71 -4.88 7.76 -9.57
C MET A 71 -3.98 8.51 -10.56
N TRP A 72 -2.92 9.16 -10.06
CA TRP A 72 -1.96 9.84 -10.94
C TRP A 72 -1.01 8.86 -11.61
N LEU A 73 -0.65 7.77 -10.93
CA LEU A 73 0.15 6.69 -11.52
C LEU A 73 -0.65 5.95 -12.60
N GLU A 74 -1.90 5.61 -12.34
CA GLU A 74 -2.82 5.03 -13.34
C GLU A 74 -3.02 5.96 -14.55
N TYR A 75 -3.21 7.26 -14.30
CA TYR A 75 -3.34 8.26 -15.37
C TYR A 75 -2.12 8.30 -16.28
N GLU A 76 -0.91 8.27 -15.70
CA GLU A 76 0.32 8.23 -16.50
C GLU A 76 0.47 6.91 -17.26
N LEU A 77 0.08 5.79 -16.65
CA LEU A 77 0.11 4.48 -17.31
C LEU A 77 -0.85 4.41 -18.51
N LEU A 78 -2.03 5.02 -18.39
CA LEU A 78 -3.00 5.11 -19.48
C LEU A 78 -2.54 6.04 -20.60
N ARG A 79 -1.85 7.14 -20.28
CA ARG A 79 -1.34 8.09 -21.27
C ARG A 79 -0.11 7.59 -22.00
N ASN A 80 0.67 6.73 -21.35
CA ASN A 80 1.95 6.24 -21.86
C ASN A 80 1.92 4.71 -21.96
N PRO A 81 1.15 4.14 -22.92
CA PRO A 81 0.94 2.71 -23.01
C PRO A 81 2.22 1.89 -23.28
N GLU A 82 3.29 2.54 -23.73
CA GLU A 82 4.60 1.90 -23.95
C GLU A 82 5.47 1.83 -22.70
N ALA A 83 5.13 2.55 -21.63
CA ALA A 83 5.88 2.50 -20.38
C ALA A 83 5.69 1.16 -19.68
N GLU A 84 6.75 0.66 -19.06
CA GLU A 84 6.70 -0.57 -18.23
C GLU A 84 5.89 -0.36 -16.95
N GLY A 85 5.99 0.83 -16.35
CA GLY A 85 5.26 1.22 -15.16
C GLY A 85 5.71 2.57 -14.64
N PHE A 86 5.02 3.01 -13.59
CA PHE A 86 5.29 4.26 -12.90
C PHE A 86 5.35 4.04 -11.40
N PHE A 87 6.10 4.88 -10.70
CA PHE A 87 6.15 4.89 -9.25
C PHE A 87 6.24 6.31 -8.71
N SER A 88 5.91 6.48 -7.45
CA SER A 88 6.04 7.77 -6.76
C SER A 88 6.48 7.58 -5.31
N VAL A 89 7.15 8.60 -4.79
CA VAL A 89 7.40 8.77 -3.36
C VAL A 89 6.57 9.97 -2.90
N GLY A 90 5.57 9.70 -2.10
CA GLY A 90 4.60 10.69 -1.69
C GLY A 90 4.43 10.78 -0.18
N THR A 91 3.40 11.50 0.22
CA THR A 91 2.94 11.57 1.61
C THR A 91 1.47 11.24 1.65
N SER A 92 1.10 10.28 2.46
CA SER A 92 -0.29 9.95 2.77
C SER A 92 -0.79 10.82 3.94
N PHE A 93 -2.04 11.28 3.83
CA PHE A 93 -2.74 12.03 4.87
C PHE A 93 -4.01 11.29 5.22
N ARG A 94 -4.08 10.70 6.41
CA ARG A 94 -5.25 9.95 6.90
C ARG A 94 -5.74 10.55 8.20
N ASN A 95 -6.91 11.17 8.16
CA ASN A 95 -7.51 11.79 9.34
C ASN A 95 -8.31 10.76 10.16
N GLU A 96 -7.68 9.65 10.52
CA GLU A 96 -8.32 8.60 11.31
C GLU A 96 -8.74 9.11 12.68
N PRO A 97 -10.00 8.90 13.08
CA PRO A 97 -10.50 9.36 14.36
C PRO A 97 -9.90 8.61 15.56
N ASN A 98 -9.59 7.32 15.39
CA ASN A 98 -9.10 6.42 16.43
C ASN A 98 -7.87 5.64 15.96
N PRO A 99 -6.72 6.28 15.71
CA PRO A 99 -5.54 5.58 15.25
C PRO A 99 -5.00 4.65 16.34
N VAL A 100 -4.58 3.45 15.94
CA VAL A 100 -3.93 2.50 16.85
C VAL A 100 -2.49 2.95 17.07
N PRO A 101 -2.07 3.27 18.32
CA PRO A 101 -0.72 3.74 18.60
C PRO A 101 0.34 2.72 18.15
N GLY A 102 1.38 3.21 17.46
CA GLY A 102 2.47 2.37 16.95
C GLY A 102 2.16 1.61 15.67
N ARG A 103 0.92 1.67 15.17
CA ARG A 103 0.50 1.02 13.93
C ARG A 103 -0.09 2.01 12.92
N HIS A 104 -0.89 2.95 13.38
CA HIS A 104 -1.57 3.91 12.52
C HIS A 104 -0.99 5.31 12.70
N GLU A 105 -0.37 5.81 11.66
CA GLU A 105 0.07 7.20 11.58
C GLU A 105 -0.87 8.02 10.70
N LYS A 106 -1.11 9.28 11.08
CA LYS A 106 -2.00 10.16 10.31
C LYS A 106 -1.31 10.79 9.09
N ILE A 107 0.00 10.92 9.16
CA ILE A 107 0.83 11.49 8.08
C ILE A 107 2.08 10.64 8.01
N PHE A 108 2.31 10.01 6.86
CA PHE A 108 3.47 9.13 6.68
C PHE A 108 3.96 9.14 5.22
N PRO A 109 5.26 8.87 5.00
CA PRO A 109 5.77 8.68 3.65
C PRO A 109 5.18 7.40 3.04
N MET A 110 4.85 7.47 1.75
CA MET A 110 4.32 6.35 0.99
C MET A 110 5.11 6.18 -0.29
N PHE A 111 5.47 4.94 -0.60
CA PHE A 111 6.01 4.55 -1.90
C PHE A 111 4.93 3.74 -2.63
N GLU A 112 4.61 4.15 -3.85
CA GLU A 112 3.54 3.54 -4.64
C GLU A 112 4.04 3.25 -6.04
N PHE A 113 3.48 2.23 -6.68
CA PHE A 113 3.76 1.91 -8.07
C PHE A 113 2.53 1.36 -8.79
N GLU A 114 2.48 1.58 -10.09
CA GLU A 114 1.47 1.05 -10.99
C GLU A 114 2.12 0.34 -12.17
N ILE A 115 1.62 -0.86 -12.47
CA ILE A 115 2.14 -1.73 -13.52
C ILE A 115 1.00 -2.32 -14.36
N LYS A 116 1.34 -2.74 -15.56
CA LYS A 116 0.43 -3.54 -16.39
C LYS A 116 0.46 -4.99 -15.94
N GLY A 117 -0.71 -5.59 -15.81
CA GLY A 117 -0.81 -7.01 -15.47
C GLY A 117 -1.98 -7.31 -14.54
N GLY A 118 -1.95 -8.49 -13.98
CA GLY A 118 -2.89 -8.96 -12.98
C GLY A 118 -2.20 -9.31 -11.67
N LEU A 119 -2.93 -10.01 -10.79
CA LEU A 119 -2.44 -10.40 -9.48
C LEU A 119 -1.12 -11.17 -9.54
N ASP A 120 -0.97 -12.13 -10.47
CA ASP A 120 0.26 -12.92 -10.60
C ASP A 120 1.49 -12.03 -10.84
N LYS A 121 1.32 -10.97 -11.67
CA LYS A 121 2.40 -10.03 -11.95
C LYS A 121 2.72 -9.14 -10.75
N LEU A 122 1.70 -8.76 -9.98
CA LEU A 122 1.87 -8.01 -8.74
C LEU A 122 2.63 -8.85 -7.70
N LEU A 123 2.20 -10.08 -7.46
CA LEU A 123 2.87 -11.02 -6.55
C LEU A 123 4.34 -11.25 -6.91
N GLU A 124 4.64 -11.44 -8.20
CA GLU A 124 6.02 -11.57 -8.67
C GLU A 124 6.84 -10.31 -8.34
N MET A 125 6.27 -9.13 -8.63
CA MET A 125 6.93 -7.85 -8.40
C MET A 125 7.20 -7.59 -6.91
N GLU A 126 6.23 -7.86 -6.05
CA GLU A 126 6.36 -7.68 -4.60
C GLU A 126 7.40 -8.64 -4.01
N ARG A 127 7.41 -9.90 -4.44
CA ARG A 127 8.42 -10.88 -4.01
C ARG A 127 9.84 -10.46 -4.43
N GLU A 128 10.01 -10.00 -5.67
CA GLU A 128 11.30 -9.49 -6.15
C GLU A 128 11.73 -8.20 -5.41
N LEU A 129 10.77 -7.33 -5.10
CA LEU A 129 11.03 -6.12 -4.33
C LEU A 129 11.51 -6.44 -2.92
N LEU A 130 10.85 -7.36 -2.23
CA LEU A 130 11.23 -7.79 -0.88
C LEU A 130 12.60 -8.48 -0.85
N GLU A 131 12.92 -9.29 -1.85
CA GLU A 131 14.26 -9.86 -2.03
C GLU A 131 15.31 -8.76 -2.23
N HIS A 132 15.03 -7.78 -3.07
CA HIS A 132 15.91 -6.63 -3.30
C HIS A 132 16.12 -5.79 -2.03
N LEU A 133 15.11 -5.65 -1.20
CA LEU A 133 15.19 -4.95 0.08
C LEU A 133 15.99 -5.75 1.13
N GLY A 134 16.12 -7.06 0.96
CA GLY A 134 16.93 -7.93 1.81
C GLY A 134 16.15 -8.75 2.83
N PHE A 135 14.84 -8.95 2.63
CA PHE A 135 14.01 -9.76 3.52
C PHE A 135 14.22 -11.27 3.37
N GLY A 136 14.80 -11.73 2.26
CA GLY A 136 15.08 -13.14 1.98
C GLY A 136 14.98 -13.45 0.49
N ALA A 137 15.11 -14.72 0.12
CA ALA A 137 14.91 -15.17 -1.26
C ALA A 137 13.43 -15.13 -1.62
N LYS A 138 13.08 -14.64 -2.79
CA LYS A 138 11.69 -14.43 -3.21
C LYS A 138 10.82 -15.70 -3.20
N GLU A 139 11.44 -16.87 -3.40
CA GLU A 139 10.77 -18.16 -3.35
C GLU A 139 10.47 -18.63 -1.91
N SER A 140 11.10 -18.02 -0.90
CA SER A 140 10.96 -18.42 0.51
C SER A 140 9.80 -17.74 1.23
N PHE A 141 9.20 -16.72 0.65
CA PHE A 141 8.13 -15.98 1.32
C PHE A 141 6.83 -16.79 1.34
N PRO A 142 6.32 -17.11 2.54
CA PRO A 142 5.06 -17.84 2.68
C PRO A 142 3.87 -16.96 2.31
N GLY A 143 2.76 -17.60 2.01
CA GLY A 143 1.49 -16.94 1.78
C GLY A 143 0.37 -17.96 1.59
N ASP A 144 -0.86 -17.53 1.82
CA ASP A 144 -2.05 -18.33 1.60
C ASP A 144 -3.26 -17.43 1.33
N ASP A 145 -4.34 -18.03 0.86
CA ASP A 145 -5.62 -17.36 0.69
C ASP A 145 -6.21 -16.88 2.03
N TYR A 146 -6.82 -15.71 2.02
CA TYR A 146 -7.51 -15.15 3.19
C TYR A 146 -8.43 -16.15 3.89
N ASP A 147 -9.25 -16.90 3.12
CA ASP A 147 -10.18 -17.88 3.68
C ASP A 147 -9.49 -19.05 4.40
N ASN A 148 -8.30 -19.45 3.96
CA ASN A 148 -7.54 -20.51 4.63
C ASN A 148 -6.97 -20.00 5.95
N ILE A 149 -6.46 -18.78 5.95
CA ILE A 149 -5.86 -18.13 7.13
C ILE A 149 -6.97 -17.89 8.18
N SER A 150 -8.12 -17.35 7.78
CA SER A 150 -9.24 -17.11 8.71
C SER A 150 -9.76 -18.41 9.33
N LYS A 151 -9.82 -19.48 8.56
CA LYS A 151 -10.16 -20.82 9.07
C LYS A 151 -9.11 -21.36 10.04
N HIS A 152 -7.83 -21.12 9.77
CA HIS A 152 -6.74 -21.56 10.66
C HIS A 152 -6.89 -20.93 12.06
N TYR A 153 -7.21 -19.63 12.11
CA TYR A 153 -7.45 -18.93 13.38
C TYR A 153 -8.87 -19.09 13.93
N GLY A 154 -9.79 -19.70 13.18
CA GLY A 154 -11.18 -19.89 13.61
C GLY A 154 -11.99 -18.61 13.69
N VAL A 155 -11.69 -17.63 12.82
CA VAL A 155 -12.34 -16.31 12.79
C VAL A 155 -13.01 -16.04 11.46
N ASP A 156 -14.01 -15.16 11.46
CA ASP A 156 -14.69 -14.73 10.24
C ASP A 156 -13.91 -13.64 9.49
N GLU A 157 -13.24 -12.77 10.24
CA GLU A 157 -12.40 -11.69 9.71
C GLU A 157 -11.03 -11.67 10.41
N LEU A 158 -9.98 -11.38 9.64
CA LEU A 158 -8.64 -11.20 10.17
C LEU A 158 -8.52 -9.78 10.75
N GLU A 159 -7.99 -9.71 11.95
CA GLU A 159 -7.70 -8.48 12.67
C GLU A 159 -6.18 -8.30 12.81
N ASN A 160 -5.75 -7.12 13.24
CA ASN A 160 -4.32 -6.80 13.44
C ASN A 160 -3.56 -7.86 14.23
N GLU A 161 -4.19 -8.44 15.26
CA GLU A 161 -3.59 -9.49 16.09
C GLU A 161 -3.27 -10.78 15.31
N HIS A 162 -4.08 -11.11 14.32
CA HIS A 162 -3.86 -12.28 13.45
C HIS A 162 -2.69 -12.05 12.48
N GLU A 163 -2.54 -10.82 11.98
CA GLU A 163 -1.40 -10.43 11.16
C GLU A 163 -0.09 -10.51 11.97
N ASP A 164 -0.10 -10.03 13.22
CA ASP A 164 1.04 -10.17 14.13
C ASP A 164 1.41 -11.64 14.43
N LEU A 165 0.40 -12.52 14.50
CA LEU A 165 0.61 -13.95 14.68
C LEU A 165 1.23 -14.60 13.44
N LEU A 166 0.78 -14.24 12.22
CA LEU A 166 1.37 -14.73 10.97
C LEU A 166 2.86 -14.44 10.90
N CYS A 167 3.29 -13.22 11.24
CA CYS A 167 4.71 -12.87 11.28
C CYS A 167 5.50 -13.65 12.33
N LYS A 168 4.91 -13.93 13.49
CA LYS A 168 5.55 -14.73 14.55
C LYS A 168 5.69 -16.20 14.18
N GLU A 169 4.70 -16.76 13.49
CA GLU A 169 4.64 -18.19 13.13
C GLU A 169 5.46 -18.51 11.88
N HIS A 170 5.49 -17.61 10.90
CA HIS A 170 6.02 -17.90 9.56
C HIS A 170 7.24 -17.07 9.17
N GLY A 171 7.59 -16.04 9.94
CA GLY A 171 8.73 -15.16 9.66
C GLY A 171 8.30 -13.74 9.31
N PRO A 172 9.28 -12.87 8.97
CA PRO A 172 9.06 -11.43 8.90
C PRO A 172 8.25 -10.98 7.67
N VAL A 173 7.84 -11.89 6.79
CA VAL A 173 7.06 -11.58 5.57
C VAL A 173 6.00 -12.65 5.39
N TYR A 174 4.76 -12.24 5.21
CA TYR A 174 3.66 -13.15 4.86
C TYR A 174 2.71 -12.51 3.85
N PHE A 175 2.29 -13.27 2.82
CA PHE A 175 1.36 -12.83 1.80
C PHE A 175 -0.05 -13.33 2.11
N ILE A 176 -1.01 -12.42 2.27
CA ILE A 176 -2.44 -12.73 2.37
C ILE A 176 -3.07 -12.44 1.02
N GLU A 177 -3.58 -13.48 0.36
CA GLU A 177 -4.06 -13.39 -1.01
C GLU A 177 -5.56 -13.61 -1.11
N MET A 178 -6.19 -13.14 -2.19
CA MET A 178 -7.57 -13.49 -2.56
C MET A 178 -8.62 -13.12 -1.51
N PHE A 179 -8.86 -11.84 -1.32
CA PHE A 179 -9.78 -11.36 -0.30
C PHE A 179 -11.25 -11.61 -0.64
N PRO A 180 -12.05 -12.18 0.29
CA PRO A 180 -13.49 -12.34 0.10
C PRO A 180 -14.21 -10.99 0.03
N ASN A 181 -15.28 -10.91 -0.77
CA ASN A 181 -16.05 -9.66 -0.88
C ASN A 181 -16.68 -9.21 0.45
N LYS A 182 -16.87 -10.12 1.41
CA LYS A 182 -17.37 -9.81 2.76
C LYS A 182 -16.42 -8.90 3.55
N THR A 183 -15.12 -8.92 3.26
CA THR A 183 -14.11 -8.08 3.91
C THR A 183 -14.06 -6.67 3.34
N SER A 184 -15.05 -6.30 2.52
CA SER A 184 -15.17 -4.99 1.89
C SER A 184 -13.88 -4.52 1.20
N PRO A 185 -13.28 -5.36 0.30
CA PRO A 185 -12.19 -4.88 -0.54
C PRO A 185 -12.69 -3.69 -1.34
N PHE A 186 -11.77 -2.83 -1.78
CA PHE A 186 -12.14 -1.63 -2.53
C PHE A 186 -13.12 -1.94 -3.66
N TRP A 187 -14.14 -1.11 -3.85
CA TRP A 187 -15.23 -1.33 -4.78
C TRP A 187 -14.78 -1.52 -6.24
N ASN A 188 -13.63 -0.95 -6.62
CA ASN A 188 -13.02 -1.10 -7.95
C ASN A 188 -12.10 -2.33 -8.05
N MET A 189 -11.92 -3.09 -6.99
CA MET A 189 -11.05 -4.26 -6.98
C MET A 189 -11.54 -5.31 -7.98
N ARG A 190 -10.64 -5.77 -8.84
CA ARG A 190 -10.97 -6.79 -9.84
C ARG A 190 -11.35 -8.10 -9.17
N GLN A 191 -12.51 -8.61 -9.56
CA GLN A 191 -12.95 -9.93 -9.11
C GLN A 191 -12.14 -11.04 -9.77
N SER A 192 -11.90 -12.11 -9.04
CA SER A 192 -11.24 -13.29 -9.57
C SER A 192 -12.08 -13.90 -10.71
N PRO A 193 -11.50 -14.17 -11.88
CA PRO A 193 -12.21 -14.75 -13.01
C PRO A 193 -12.56 -16.24 -12.77
N THR A 194 -11.88 -16.90 -11.85
CA THR A 194 -12.01 -18.34 -11.60
C THR A 194 -12.66 -18.67 -10.25
N ARG A 195 -12.65 -17.74 -9.30
CA ARG A 195 -13.12 -17.95 -7.91
C ARG A 195 -14.15 -16.89 -7.55
N LYS A 196 -15.43 -17.24 -7.71
CA LYS A 196 -16.55 -16.33 -7.44
C LYS A 196 -16.55 -15.82 -6.00
N GLY A 197 -16.74 -14.52 -5.84
CA GLY A 197 -16.84 -13.87 -4.53
C GLY A 197 -15.49 -13.50 -3.90
N LEU A 198 -14.38 -13.68 -4.64
CA LEU A 198 -13.05 -13.27 -4.22
C LEU A 198 -12.52 -12.13 -5.11
N ALA A 199 -11.93 -11.15 -4.49
CA ALA A 199 -11.22 -10.06 -5.15
C ALA A 199 -9.74 -10.42 -5.33
N ASN A 200 -9.16 -9.99 -6.45
CA ASN A 200 -7.73 -10.07 -6.73
C ASN A 200 -6.99 -9.01 -5.89
N LYS A 201 -6.87 -9.27 -4.61
CA LYS A 201 -6.16 -8.44 -3.65
C LYS A 201 -5.08 -9.26 -2.96
N VAL A 202 -3.97 -8.63 -2.67
CA VAL A 202 -2.91 -9.16 -1.81
C VAL A 202 -2.52 -8.08 -0.79
N ASP A 203 -2.32 -8.49 0.44
CA ASP A 203 -1.68 -7.69 1.48
C ASP A 203 -0.40 -8.41 1.91
N VAL A 204 0.69 -7.66 2.01
CA VAL A 204 1.99 -8.17 2.48
C VAL A 204 2.22 -7.67 3.89
N ILE A 205 2.28 -8.59 4.83
CA ILE A 205 2.54 -8.31 6.24
C ILE A 205 4.05 -8.38 6.48
N LEU A 206 4.58 -7.37 7.22
CA LEU A 206 5.99 -7.22 7.53
C LEU A 206 6.22 -7.08 9.04
#